data_faed13b1e4d49e04d53743aba5832a34
#
_entry.id   faed13b1e4d49e04d53743aba5832a34
#
_cell.length_a   1.000
_cell.length_b   1.000
_cell.length_c   1.000
_cell.angle_alpha   90.00
_cell.angle_beta   90.00
_cell.angle_gamma   90.00
#
_symmetry.space_group_name_H-M   'P 1'
#
loop_
_entity.id
_entity.type
_entity.pdbx_description
1 polymer ?
#
loop_
_entity_poly.entity_id
_entity_poly.type
_entity_poly.pdbx_seq_one_letter_code
_entity_poly.pdbx_strand_id
1 'polypeptide(L)'
;MTINGKEVVSQLQGVSESQLFQDPDARYNNVFLSRSRYTNSDLMAGAFSIGPNGMWPGSTVYNIAYANGTTSKSEVNAIVRKDEFQFVDGEALYESYCLPASDTTTTSSPSTATPTPSKSAPASSTPASQTPSSTAKPAPTGYPKAAIRDDNNLISGYLLSEPGLEDTAVLSVPTFSVSGVEGGNKIVSDLAIEFIQKAVDAGKKKMIIDLSSNPGGDVIYAFDLFKLFFPNKTPYWSTRFRAHEALRLIEKVGYSVPEGSHNVTFASLARVGFYGLKTPSQNYTFKSLEEFYGPHNVLGAKMTAANSLNLDLISNEEKPIHGFGDVKPEWTTPPFAPEDILIITDGACSSSCPIFTEMMKYEGVKTISFGGRPQYGPMQAMGGTRGAQVMPAETLMTITTAVLEMAAEEELLSESELQQLEALSPAEESPLQYGSLQVNFRDGYSKLDKDSVMPLQFVYEPAHCRLFYTLENVLQPATAWSAAVKAMWGSGDCVAGSRM
;
A
#
# COMPACT_ATOMS: atom_id res chain seq x y z
N MET A 1 -29.37 19.23 1.82
CA MET A 1 -28.87 18.39 2.92
C MET A 1 -27.80 19.15 3.68
N THR A 2 -27.84 19.15 5.02
CA THR A 2 -26.84 19.87 5.83
C THR A 2 -26.34 19.02 7.00
N ILE A 3 -25.11 19.28 7.45
CA ILE A 3 -24.53 18.73 8.67
C ILE A 3 -24.17 19.91 9.57
N ASN A 4 -24.76 19.99 10.77
CA ASN A 4 -24.63 21.12 11.68
C ASN A 4 -24.90 22.47 10.99
N GLY A 5 -25.92 22.53 10.13
CA GLY A 5 -26.34 23.71 9.37
C GLY A 5 -25.47 24.07 8.17
N LYS A 6 -24.32 23.41 7.95
CA LYS A 6 -23.47 23.62 6.79
C LYS A 6 -23.88 22.72 5.64
N GLU A 7 -23.68 23.17 4.40
CA GLU A 7 -23.97 22.39 3.21
C GLU A 7 -23.11 21.12 3.20
N VAL A 8 -23.71 19.97 2.90
CA VAL A 8 -23.13 18.64 3.07
C VAL A 8 -21.87 18.42 2.23
N VAL A 9 -21.86 18.84 0.96
CA VAL A 9 -20.71 18.63 0.07
C VAL A 9 -19.50 19.39 0.58
N SER A 10 -19.68 20.66 0.97
CA SER A 10 -18.63 21.49 1.55
C SER A 10 -18.08 20.89 2.85
N GLN A 11 -18.96 20.36 3.72
CA GLN A 11 -18.53 19.72 4.97
C GLN A 11 -17.72 18.44 4.71
N LEU A 12 -18.16 17.61 3.77
CA LEU A 12 -17.46 16.36 3.42
C LEU A 12 -16.13 16.62 2.67
N GLN A 13 -16.08 17.67 1.84
CA GLN A 13 -14.82 18.12 1.23
C GLN A 13 -13.81 18.56 2.30
N GLY A 14 -14.25 19.33 3.32
CA GLY A 14 -13.38 19.67 4.44
C GLY A 14 -12.84 18.45 5.19
N VAL A 15 -13.64 17.42 5.41
CA VAL A 15 -13.16 16.14 6.00
C VAL A 15 -12.17 15.45 5.06
N SER A 16 -12.38 15.52 3.74
CA SER A 16 -11.49 14.89 2.77
C SER A 16 -10.10 15.49 2.71
N GLU A 17 -9.95 16.78 3.03
CA GLU A 17 -8.64 17.48 3.04
C GLU A 17 -7.65 16.89 4.05
N SER A 18 -8.14 16.23 5.09
CA SER A 18 -7.32 15.54 6.08
C SER A 18 -6.83 14.16 5.64
N GLN A 19 -7.28 13.66 4.49
CA GLN A 19 -6.92 12.33 4.01
C GLN A 19 -5.56 12.35 3.29
N LEU A 20 -4.83 11.22 3.37
CA LEU A 20 -3.43 11.12 2.95
C LEU A 20 -3.20 10.86 1.44
N PHE A 21 -4.27 10.78 0.64
CA PHE A 21 -4.12 10.59 -0.81
C PHE A 21 -3.70 11.89 -1.51
N GLN A 22 -2.97 11.79 -2.61
CA GLN A 22 -2.53 12.95 -3.39
C GLN A 22 -3.67 13.59 -4.16
N ASP A 23 -4.53 12.77 -4.78
CA ASP A 23 -5.66 13.22 -5.58
C ASP A 23 -6.86 13.61 -4.70
N PRO A 24 -7.47 14.80 -4.91
CA PRO A 24 -8.62 15.24 -4.12
C PRO A 24 -9.88 14.38 -4.32
N ASP A 25 -10.05 13.71 -5.46
CA ASP A 25 -11.18 12.83 -5.70
C ASP A 25 -11.01 11.50 -4.95
N ALA A 26 -9.77 10.97 -4.88
CA ALA A 26 -9.42 9.82 -4.05
C ALA A 26 -9.65 10.13 -2.55
N ARG A 27 -9.21 11.33 -2.09
CA ARG A 27 -9.49 11.79 -0.73
C ARG A 27 -10.97 11.84 -0.41
N TYR A 28 -11.77 12.35 -1.35
CA TYR A 28 -13.22 12.44 -1.18
C TYR A 28 -13.87 11.06 -1.09
N ASN A 29 -13.46 10.10 -1.91
CA ASN A 29 -13.93 8.72 -1.80
C ASN A 29 -13.62 8.08 -0.45
N ASN A 30 -12.46 8.41 0.14
CA ASN A 30 -12.06 7.85 1.44
C ASN A 30 -12.93 8.34 2.62
N VAL A 31 -13.72 9.37 2.41
CA VAL A 31 -14.71 9.86 3.42
C VAL A 31 -15.85 8.86 3.62
N PHE A 32 -16.16 8.05 2.62
CA PHE A 32 -17.31 7.16 2.59
C PHE A 32 -16.97 5.70 2.91
N LEU A 33 -18.02 4.91 3.17
CA LEU A 33 -17.93 3.46 3.30
C LEU A 33 -17.40 2.82 2.00
N SER A 34 -16.48 1.88 2.12
CA SER A 34 -16.05 1.00 1.03
C SER A 34 -16.06 -0.46 1.47
N ARG A 35 -16.71 -1.33 0.69
CA ARG A 35 -16.77 -2.76 0.95
C ARG A 35 -15.40 -3.42 0.75
N SER A 36 -14.60 -2.96 -0.20
CA SER A 36 -13.26 -3.47 -0.47
C SER A 36 -12.27 -3.15 0.66
N ARG A 37 -12.50 -2.06 1.42
CA ARG A 37 -11.64 -1.68 2.56
C ARG A 37 -11.66 -2.70 3.70
N TYR A 38 -12.70 -3.54 3.79
CA TYR A 38 -12.80 -4.58 4.82
C TYR A 38 -11.58 -5.52 4.86
N THR A 39 -10.92 -5.73 3.74
CA THR A 39 -9.74 -6.58 3.66
C THR A 39 -8.51 -5.93 4.29
N ASN A 40 -8.42 -4.61 4.26
CA ASN A 40 -7.28 -3.83 4.78
C ASN A 40 -7.47 -3.38 6.24
N SER A 41 -8.72 -3.35 6.69
CA SER A 41 -9.06 -3.00 8.07
C SER A 41 -10.39 -3.65 8.43
N ASP A 42 -10.61 -3.95 9.71
CA ASP A 42 -11.90 -4.47 10.19
C ASP A 42 -13.04 -3.44 10.05
N LEU A 43 -12.72 -2.23 9.60
CA LEU A 43 -13.63 -1.11 9.45
C LEU A 43 -13.83 -0.79 7.97
N MET A 44 -14.99 -1.10 7.42
CA MET A 44 -15.44 -0.61 6.11
C MET A 44 -15.80 0.88 6.12
N ALA A 45 -15.87 1.47 7.29
CA ALA A 45 -16.27 2.85 7.51
C ALA A 45 -15.27 3.83 6.89
N GLY A 46 -15.77 4.92 6.32
CA GLY A 46 -14.94 6.02 5.82
C GLY A 46 -14.59 7.03 6.91
N ALA A 47 -13.72 7.97 6.56
CA ALA A 47 -13.20 8.97 7.47
C ALA A 47 -14.27 9.85 8.15
N PHE A 48 -15.43 10.02 7.52
CA PHE A 48 -16.55 10.74 8.16
C PHE A 48 -17.08 10.02 9.40
N SER A 49 -17.10 8.68 9.38
CA SER A 49 -17.66 7.88 10.48
C SER A 49 -16.66 7.60 11.59
N ILE A 50 -15.38 7.41 11.25
CA ILE A 50 -14.31 7.04 12.21
C ILE A 50 -13.49 8.24 12.69
N GLY A 51 -13.81 9.43 12.20
CA GLY A 51 -13.03 10.64 12.42
C GLY A 51 -11.83 10.77 11.47
N PRO A 52 -11.40 12.01 11.22
CA PRO A 52 -10.27 12.28 10.32
C PRO A 52 -8.95 12.02 11.05
N ASN A 53 -8.29 10.91 10.76
CA ASN A 53 -6.88 10.60 11.12
C ASN A 53 -6.44 11.09 12.53
N GLY A 54 -7.25 10.82 13.57
CA GLY A 54 -6.97 11.26 14.93
C GLY A 54 -7.23 12.74 15.23
N MET A 55 -7.70 13.52 14.25
CA MET A 55 -8.07 14.91 14.49
C MET A 55 -9.46 15.02 15.13
N TRP A 56 -9.60 16.01 16.00
CA TRP A 56 -10.89 16.34 16.58
C TRP A 56 -11.87 16.81 15.47
N PRO A 57 -13.07 16.20 15.35
CA PRO A 57 -14.00 16.51 14.25
C PRO A 57 -14.73 17.86 14.42
N GLY A 58 -14.37 18.66 15.42
CA GLY A 58 -14.93 20.00 15.67
C GLY A 58 -16.30 20.00 16.37
N SER A 59 -16.90 18.83 16.61
CA SER A 59 -18.20 18.71 17.30
C SER A 59 -18.33 17.33 17.95
N THR A 60 -19.00 17.29 19.11
CA THR A 60 -19.42 16.04 19.77
C THR A 60 -20.74 15.49 19.21
N VAL A 61 -21.42 16.27 18.35
CA VAL A 61 -22.74 15.92 17.81
C VAL A 61 -22.83 16.37 16.37
N TYR A 62 -23.29 15.47 15.49
CA TYR A 62 -23.73 15.79 14.15
C TYR A 62 -25.25 15.85 14.09
N ASN A 63 -25.80 17.04 13.81
CA ASN A 63 -27.21 17.22 13.44
C ASN A 63 -27.32 17.19 11.92
N ILE A 64 -27.92 16.15 11.37
CA ILE A 64 -28.01 15.92 9.93
C ILE A 64 -29.45 16.22 9.48
N ALA A 65 -29.58 17.13 8.51
CA ALA A 65 -30.85 17.37 7.80
C ALA A 65 -30.77 16.79 6.40
N TYR A 66 -31.62 15.82 6.13
CA TYR A 66 -31.69 15.11 4.85
C TYR A 66 -32.50 15.86 3.78
N ALA A 67 -32.29 15.52 2.50
CA ALA A 67 -32.97 16.14 1.38
C ALA A 67 -34.51 15.91 1.40
N ASN A 68 -34.94 14.83 2.04
CA ASN A 68 -36.36 14.52 2.21
C ASN A 68 -37.04 15.27 3.38
N GLY A 69 -36.31 16.19 4.04
CA GLY A 69 -36.82 16.98 5.17
C GLY A 69 -36.71 16.28 6.54
N THR A 70 -36.30 15.02 6.61
CA THR A 70 -36.06 14.35 7.88
C THR A 70 -34.73 14.80 8.52
N THR A 71 -34.59 14.58 9.82
CA THR A 71 -33.39 14.93 10.58
C THR A 71 -32.95 13.73 11.40
N SER A 72 -31.64 13.66 11.65
CA SER A 72 -31.04 12.74 12.63
C SER A 72 -29.99 13.44 13.47
N LYS A 73 -29.72 12.87 14.64
CA LYS A 73 -28.63 13.28 15.53
C LYS A 73 -27.71 12.08 15.73
N SER A 74 -26.42 12.27 15.51
CA SER A 74 -25.36 11.29 15.78
C SER A 74 -24.37 11.84 16.78
N GLU A 75 -24.05 11.09 17.81
CA GLU A 75 -23.03 11.46 18.79
C GLU A 75 -21.67 10.97 18.31
N VAL A 76 -20.65 11.78 18.52
CA VAL A 76 -19.25 11.47 18.23
C VAL A 76 -18.59 11.08 19.53
N ASN A 77 -18.12 9.82 19.60
CA ASN A 77 -17.46 9.30 20.79
C ASN A 77 -15.99 9.07 20.50
N ALA A 78 -15.12 9.47 21.43
CA ALA A 78 -13.72 9.07 21.41
C ALA A 78 -13.59 7.64 21.97
N ILE A 79 -12.84 6.79 21.28
CA ILE A 79 -12.52 5.45 21.76
C ILE A 79 -11.12 5.48 22.33
N VAL A 80 -11.00 5.27 23.64
CA VAL A 80 -9.71 5.06 24.31
C VAL A 80 -9.26 3.62 24.04
N ARG A 81 -8.15 3.46 23.31
CA ARG A 81 -7.65 2.13 22.88
C ARG A 81 -6.65 1.49 23.86
N LYS A 82 -6.15 2.28 24.83
CA LYS A 82 -5.23 1.79 25.87
C LYS A 82 -5.91 1.96 27.21
N ASP A 83 -6.01 0.90 27.99
CA ASP A 83 -6.62 0.91 29.33
C ASP A 83 -5.87 1.84 30.29
N GLU A 84 -4.60 2.12 30.01
CA GLU A 84 -3.71 2.96 30.82
C GLU A 84 -3.62 4.41 30.34
N PHE A 85 -4.48 4.86 29.42
CA PHE A 85 -4.50 6.24 28.95
C PHE A 85 -5.12 7.16 30.02
N GLN A 86 -4.36 7.35 31.12
CA GLN A 86 -4.72 8.19 32.25
C GLN A 86 -3.54 9.10 32.61
N PHE A 87 -3.81 10.38 32.75
CA PHE A 87 -2.82 11.40 33.15
C PHE A 87 -3.52 12.49 33.94
N VAL A 88 -2.79 13.10 34.85
CA VAL A 88 -3.33 14.11 35.76
C VAL A 88 -3.32 15.51 35.16
N ASP A 89 -2.40 15.77 34.22
CA ASP A 89 -2.22 17.04 33.53
C ASP A 89 -1.51 16.87 32.18
N GLY A 90 -1.24 17.99 31.50
CA GLY A 90 -0.60 17.99 30.19
C GLY A 90 0.88 17.62 30.23
N GLU A 91 1.58 17.86 31.33
CA GLU A 91 2.98 17.48 31.52
C GLU A 91 3.10 15.95 31.62
N ALA A 92 2.26 15.34 32.47
CA ALA A 92 2.19 13.88 32.59
C ALA A 92 1.80 13.19 31.25
N LEU A 93 0.93 13.82 30.47
CA LEU A 93 0.61 13.36 29.11
C LEU A 93 1.85 13.42 28.19
N TYR A 94 2.57 14.55 28.23
CA TYR A 94 3.75 14.77 27.42
C TYR A 94 4.85 13.74 27.75
N GLU A 95 5.17 13.57 29.03
CA GLU A 95 6.17 12.63 29.51
C GLU A 95 5.82 11.17 29.15
N SER A 96 4.53 10.80 29.26
CA SER A 96 4.07 9.42 29.06
C SER A 96 3.91 9.04 27.58
N TYR A 97 3.61 10.02 26.70
CA TYR A 97 3.17 9.71 25.32
C TYR A 97 3.89 10.50 24.22
N CYS A 98 4.60 11.55 24.57
CA CYS A 98 5.28 12.41 23.59
C CYS A 98 6.80 12.26 23.60
N LEU A 99 7.38 11.80 24.71
CA LEU A 99 8.80 11.51 24.79
C LEU A 99 9.09 10.09 24.29
N PRO A 100 10.26 9.86 23.68
CA PRO A 100 10.74 8.50 23.40
C PRO A 100 10.75 7.67 24.68
N ALA A 101 10.38 6.39 24.59
CA ALA A 101 10.52 5.49 25.73
C ALA A 101 12.00 5.41 26.09
N SER A 102 12.41 5.96 27.24
CA SER A 102 13.75 5.78 27.74
C SER A 102 13.94 4.29 28.07
N ASP A 103 14.96 3.67 27.51
CA ASP A 103 15.41 2.30 27.83
C ASP A 103 15.94 2.23 29.26
N THR A 104 15.13 2.57 30.24
CA THR A 104 15.40 2.27 31.63
C THR A 104 14.63 1.05 32.04
N THR A 105 15.18 -0.11 31.73
CA THR A 105 14.94 -1.33 32.50
C THR A 105 15.39 -1.13 33.94
N THR A 106 14.55 -0.49 34.73
CA THR A 106 14.66 -0.56 36.19
C THR A 106 13.45 -1.26 36.73
N THR A 107 13.66 -2.54 36.99
CA THR A 107 12.93 -3.31 37.98
C THR A 107 12.71 -2.50 39.25
N SER A 108 11.49 -2.06 39.49
CA SER A 108 11.05 -1.74 40.83
C SER A 108 9.56 -2.01 40.96
N SER A 109 9.24 -3.23 41.37
CA SER A 109 8.00 -3.44 42.10
C SER A 109 8.21 -2.93 43.55
N PRO A 110 7.24 -2.22 44.10
CA PRO A 110 6.68 -2.71 45.33
C PRO A 110 5.15 -2.57 45.34
N SER A 111 4.47 -3.64 45.31
CA SER A 111 3.09 -3.67 45.80
C SER A 111 2.93 -4.85 46.75
N THR A 112 3.01 -4.53 48.01
CA THR A 112 2.50 -5.36 49.09
C THR A 112 0.97 -5.26 49.09
N ALA A 113 0.33 -6.27 48.54
CA ALA A 113 -1.06 -6.58 48.85
C ALA A 113 -1.15 -8.07 49.21
N THR A 114 -1.54 -8.34 50.44
CA THR A 114 -1.71 -9.64 51.06
C THR A 114 -2.81 -10.42 50.36
N PRO A 115 -2.59 -11.67 49.93
CA PRO A 115 -3.67 -12.50 49.39
C PRO A 115 -4.37 -13.32 50.47
N THR A 116 -5.67 -13.24 50.47
CA THR A 116 -6.55 -14.17 51.22
C THR A 116 -6.67 -15.49 50.45
N PRO A 117 -6.53 -16.65 51.06
CA PRO A 117 -6.51 -17.92 50.36
C PRO A 117 -7.91 -18.44 50.04
N SER A 118 -8.16 -18.68 48.76
CA SER A 118 -9.30 -19.49 48.33
C SER A 118 -8.82 -20.86 47.83
N LYS A 119 -9.51 -21.90 48.25
CA LYS A 119 -9.13 -23.30 48.10
C LYS A 119 -9.20 -23.78 46.65
N SER A 120 -8.13 -24.40 46.19
CA SER A 120 -7.99 -25.06 44.89
C SER A 120 -8.47 -26.53 44.98
N ALA A 121 -9.17 -26.98 43.94
CA ALA A 121 -9.35 -28.36 43.58
C ALA A 121 -8.41 -28.72 42.41
N PRO A 122 -7.88 -29.93 42.29
CA PRO A 122 -6.82 -30.24 41.32
C PRO A 122 -7.41 -30.54 39.96
N ALA A 123 -6.93 -29.81 38.94
CA ALA A 123 -7.18 -30.11 37.53
C ALA A 123 -6.00 -30.90 36.95
N SER A 124 -6.32 -32.03 36.40
CA SER A 124 -5.43 -32.92 35.63
C SER A 124 -4.94 -32.22 34.36
N SER A 125 -3.63 -32.06 34.21
CA SER A 125 -3.02 -31.50 33.03
C SER A 125 -2.68 -32.58 32.01
N THR A 126 -3.44 -32.63 30.92
CA THR A 126 -3.04 -33.29 29.69
C THR A 126 -2.52 -32.18 28.76
N PRO A 127 -1.34 -32.31 28.13
CA PRO A 127 -0.85 -31.28 27.19
C PRO A 127 -1.68 -31.37 25.92
N ALA A 128 -2.52 -30.35 25.69
CA ALA A 128 -3.17 -30.15 24.40
C ALA A 128 -2.12 -29.61 23.42
N SER A 129 -1.83 -30.42 22.41
CA SER A 129 -1.14 -29.97 21.18
C SER A 129 -1.94 -28.83 20.59
N GLN A 130 -1.41 -27.61 20.67
CA GLN A 130 -1.98 -26.45 19.96
C GLN A 130 -1.60 -26.57 18.50
N THR A 131 -2.49 -27.15 17.70
CA THR A 131 -2.52 -26.92 16.27
C THR A 131 -2.89 -25.43 16.05
N PRO A 132 -2.16 -24.62 15.27
CA PRO A 132 -2.58 -23.27 14.97
C PRO A 132 -3.86 -23.33 14.15
N SER A 133 -4.97 -22.99 14.79
CA SER A 133 -6.26 -22.81 14.10
C SER A 133 -6.19 -21.47 13.37
N SER A 134 -5.78 -21.49 12.10
CA SER A 134 -5.98 -20.41 11.17
C SER A 134 -7.49 -20.29 10.91
N THR A 135 -8.16 -19.44 11.68
CA THR A 135 -9.57 -19.14 11.41
C THR A 135 -9.61 -18.17 10.22
N ALA A 136 -10.04 -18.68 9.06
CA ALA A 136 -10.27 -17.88 7.87
C ALA A 136 -11.14 -16.66 8.19
N LYS A 137 -10.74 -15.48 7.70
CA LYS A 137 -11.55 -14.27 7.81
C LYS A 137 -12.87 -14.48 7.07
N PRO A 138 -13.99 -13.93 7.56
CA PRO A 138 -15.27 -14.01 6.85
C PRO A 138 -15.14 -13.34 5.47
N ALA A 139 -15.90 -13.87 4.49
CA ALA A 139 -15.96 -13.26 3.17
C ALA A 139 -16.51 -11.81 3.23
N PRO A 140 -15.99 -10.88 2.42
CA PRO A 140 -16.49 -9.52 2.38
C PRO A 140 -17.99 -9.49 2.02
N THR A 141 -18.77 -8.69 2.73
CA THR A 141 -20.20 -8.59 2.51
C THR A 141 -20.53 -7.82 1.23
N GLY A 142 -21.56 -8.24 0.51
CA GLY A 142 -22.02 -7.60 -0.73
C GLY A 142 -21.34 -8.12 -1.99
N TYR A 143 -20.34 -8.99 -1.86
CA TYR A 143 -19.72 -9.70 -2.97
C TYR A 143 -20.47 -10.99 -3.31
N PRO A 144 -20.48 -11.45 -4.58
CA PRO A 144 -21.00 -12.76 -4.95
C PRO A 144 -20.13 -13.88 -4.38
N LYS A 145 -20.56 -15.13 -4.55
CA LYS A 145 -19.74 -16.28 -4.16
C LYS A 145 -18.47 -16.34 -5.02
N ALA A 146 -17.32 -16.29 -4.37
CA ALA A 146 -16.03 -16.37 -5.04
C ALA A 146 -15.76 -17.79 -5.61
N ALA A 147 -15.12 -17.87 -6.76
CA ALA A 147 -14.59 -19.09 -7.35
C ALA A 147 -13.24 -19.48 -6.70
N ILE A 148 -12.46 -18.48 -6.29
CA ILE A 148 -11.29 -18.63 -5.41
C ILE A 148 -11.29 -17.49 -4.38
N ARG A 149 -10.72 -17.72 -3.22
CA ARG A 149 -10.49 -16.69 -2.19
C ARG A 149 -9.46 -17.21 -1.19
N ASP A 150 -8.49 -16.39 -0.81
CA ASP A 150 -7.62 -16.71 0.31
C ASP A 150 -8.28 -16.42 1.67
N ASP A 151 -7.77 -17.07 2.71
CA ASP A 151 -8.33 -16.98 4.07
C ASP A 151 -8.21 -15.58 4.69
N ASN A 152 -7.31 -14.74 4.19
CA ASN A 152 -7.09 -13.37 4.67
C ASN A 152 -7.77 -12.30 3.81
N ASN A 153 -8.49 -12.68 2.76
CA ASN A 153 -9.12 -11.80 1.77
C ASN A 153 -8.10 -10.94 0.97
N LEU A 154 -6.87 -11.41 0.77
CA LEU A 154 -5.85 -10.71 -0.01
C LEU A 154 -6.16 -10.74 -1.51
N ILE A 155 -6.80 -11.82 -1.95
CA ILE A 155 -7.18 -12.05 -3.34
C ILE A 155 -8.49 -12.84 -3.41
N SER A 156 -9.34 -12.49 -4.38
CA SER A 156 -10.58 -13.23 -4.66
C SER A 156 -10.88 -13.20 -6.15
N GLY A 157 -11.42 -14.30 -6.69
CA GLY A 157 -11.78 -14.42 -8.10
C GLY A 157 -13.25 -14.76 -8.28
N TYR A 158 -13.89 -14.18 -9.28
CA TYR A 158 -15.32 -14.34 -9.57
C TYR A 158 -15.54 -14.61 -11.06
N LEU A 159 -16.32 -15.64 -11.37
CA LEU A 159 -16.77 -15.95 -12.72
C LEU A 159 -18.21 -15.46 -12.85
N LEU A 160 -18.41 -14.35 -13.61
CA LEU A 160 -19.72 -13.74 -13.71
C LEU A 160 -20.63 -14.57 -14.63
N SER A 161 -21.92 -14.63 -14.30
CA SER A 161 -22.94 -15.39 -15.04
C SER A 161 -24.20 -14.57 -15.35
N GLU A 162 -24.23 -13.33 -14.89
CA GLU A 162 -25.36 -12.42 -15.13
C GLU A 162 -25.44 -12.05 -16.61
N PRO A 163 -26.68 -11.79 -17.13
CA PRO A 163 -26.88 -11.45 -18.53
C PRO A 163 -26.02 -10.28 -19.01
N GLY A 164 -25.21 -10.54 -20.05
CA GLY A 164 -24.26 -9.59 -20.63
C GLY A 164 -22.90 -9.51 -19.92
N LEU A 165 -22.65 -10.39 -18.92
CA LEU A 165 -21.38 -10.53 -18.21
C LEU A 165 -20.82 -11.96 -18.30
N GLU A 166 -21.47 -12.85 -19.01
CA GLU A 166 -21.16 -14.29 -19.05
C GLU A 166 -19.74 -14.58 -19.56
N ASP A 167 -19.18 -13.69 -20.37
CA ASP A 167 -17.80 -13.78 -20.90
C ASP A 167 -16.75 -13.11 -20.00
N THR A 168 -17.14 -12.60 -18.81
CA THR A 168 -16.31 -11.79 -17.94
C THR A 168 -15.91 -12.54 -16.66
N ALA A 169 -14.64 -12.45 -16.30
CA ALA A 169 -14.10 -12.83 -15.00
C ALA A 169 -13.61 -11.58 -14.24
N VAL A 170 -13.59 -11.66 -12.92
CA VAL A 170 -13.11 -10.56 -12.07
C VAL A 170 -12.09 -11.10 -11.07
N LEU A 171 -10.90 -10.52 -11.06
CA LEU A 171 -9.88 -10.73 -10.04
C LEU A 171 -9.85 -9.50 -9.13
N SER A 172 -10.29 -9.66 -7.89
CA SER A 172 -10.27 -8.60 -6.88
C SER A 172 -9.01 -8.69 -6.05
N VAL A 173 -8.21 -7.61 -6.04
CA VAL A 173 -6.95 -7.48 -5.31
C VAL A 173 -7.02 -6.19 -4.49
N PRO A 174 -7.67 -6.21 -3.33
CA PRO A 174 -7.88 -5.01 -2.50
C PRO A 174 -6.62 -4.53 -1.79
N THR A 175 -5.55 -5.32 -1.82
CA THR A 175 -4.23 -4.98 -1.27
C THR A 175 -3.13 -5.77 -1.95
N PHE A 176 -1.95 -5.18 -2.06
CA PHE A 176 -0.71 -5.90 -2.36
C PHE A 176 0.07 -6.25 -1.09
N SER A 177 -0.40 -5.88 0.10
CA SER A 177 0.25 -6.25 1.35
C SER A 177 -0.06 -7.69 1.73
N VAL A 178 1.00 -8.48 1.86
CA VAL A 178 0.98 -9.85 2.40
C VAL A 178 1.59 -9.90 3.81
N SER A 179 1.76 -8.74 4.44
CA SER A 179 2.35 -8.61 5.78
C SER A 179 1.55 -9.40 6.81
N GLY A 180 2.27 -10.15 7.66
CA GLY A 180 1.66 -11.00 8.68
C GLY A 180 1.07 -12.33 8.18
N VAL A 181 1.24 -12.64 6.88
CA VAL A 181 0.84 -13.93 6.29
C VAL A 181 2.09 -14.67 5.85
N GLU A 182 2.39 -15.77 6.53
CA GLU A 182 3.52 -16.64 6.18
C GLU A 182 3.35 -17.20 4.77
N GLY A 183 4.40 -17.12 3.93
CA GLY A 183 4.32 -17.53 2.52
C GLY A 183 3.35 -16.70 1.66
N GLY A 184 2.94 -15.52 2.14
CA GLY A 184 1.86 -14.74 1.53
C GLY A 184 2.06 -14.43 0.04
N ASN A 185 3.29 -14.11 -0.41
CA ASN A 185 3.57 -13.87 -1.83
C ASN A 185 3.30 -15.12 -2.70
N LYS A 186 3.71 -16.29 -2.21
CA LYS A 186 3.45 -17.56 -2.91
C LYS A 186 1.96 -17.89 -2.93
N ILE A 187 1.26 -17.71 -1.82
CA ILE A 187 -0.18 -17.98 -1.72
C ILE A 187 -0.97 -17.15 -2.73
N VAL A 188 -0.73 -15.85 -2.80
CA VAL A 188 -1.45 -14.97 -3.74
C VAL A 188 -1.08 -15.27 -5.19
N SER A 189 0.15 -15.65 -5.47
CA SER A 189 0.61 -16.08 -6.79
C SER A 189 -0.10 -17.35 -7.24
N ASP A 190 -0.07 -18.41 -6.42
CA ASP A 190 -0.72 -19.70 -6.71
C ASP A 190 -2.23 -19.52 -6.96
N LEU A 191 -2.91 -18.70 -6.14
CA LEU A 191 -4.33 -18.42 -6.31
C LEU A 191 -4.63 -17.57 -7.56
N ALA A 192 -3.76 -16.63 -7.92
CA ALA A 192 -3.89 -15.88 -9.16
C ALA A 192 -3.77 -16.81 -10.38
N ILE A 193 -2.79 -17.72 -10.38
CA ILE A 193 -2.60 -18.73 -11.42
C ILE A 193 -3.86 -19.61 -11.52
N GLU A 194 -4.30 -20.17 -10.40
CA GLU A 194 -5.50 -21.01 -10.33
C GLU A 194 -6.72 -20.29 -10.90
N PHE A 195 -6.91 -19.02 -10.54
CA PHE A 195 -8.05 -18.27 -11.02
C PHE A 195 -7.99 -17.94 -12.51
N ILE A 196 -6.83 -17.49 -12.99
CA ILE A 196 -6.63 -17.20 -14.41
C ILE A 196 -6.92 -18.45 -15.24
N GLN A 197 -6.40 -19.62 -14.83
CA GLN A 197 -6.66 -20.88 -15.51
C GLN A 197 -8.15 -21.24 -15.47
N LYS A 198 -8.82 -21.13 -14.31
CA LYS A 198 -10.27 -21.35 -14.20
C LYS A 198 -11.08 -20.44 -15.12
N ALA A 199 -10.69 -19.17 -15.24
CA ALA A 199 -11.36 -18.22 -16.12
C ALA A 199 -11.22 -18.60 -17.59
N VAL A 200 -10.01 -19.00 -18.01
CA VAL A 200 -9.74 -19.49 -19.38
C VAL A 200 -10.52 -20.76 -19.66
N ASP A 201 -10.51 -21.76 -18.75
CA ASP A 201 -11.22 -23.02 -18.91
C ASP A 201 -12.76 -22.83 -18.95
N ALA A 202 -13.26 -21.85 -18.23
CA ALA A 202 -14.67 -21.45 -18.27
C ALA A 202 -15.04 -20.62 -19.53
N GLY A 203 -14.10 -20.42 -20.46
CA GLY A 203 -14.32 -19.70 -21.70
C GLY A 203 -14.48 -18.19 -21.55
N LYS A 204 -14.05 -17.61 -20.41
CA LYS A 204 -14.09 -16.16 -20.20
C LYS A 204 -13.18 -15.46 -21.20
N LYS A 205 -13.64 -14.36 -21.76
CA LYS A 205 -12.92 -13.57 -22.77
C LYS A 205 -12.41 -12.25 -22.21
N LYS A 206 -13.00 -11.79 -21.11
CA LYS A 206 -12.71 -10.50 -20.49
C LYS A 206 -12.30 -10.69 -19.05
N MET A 207 -11.36 -9.88 -18.60
CA MET A 207 -10.86 -9.85 -17.24
C MET A 207 -10.98 -8.45 -16.65
N ILE A 208 -11.69 -8.32 -15.54
CA ILE A 208 -11.63 -7.14 -14.69
C ILE A 208 -10.63 -7.40 -13.58
N ILE A 209 -9.69 -6.48 -13.36
CA ILE A 209 -8.84 -6.46 -12.18
C ILE A 209 -9.34 -5.33 -11.29
N ASP A 210 -9.99 -5.69 -10.19
CA ASP A 210 -10.57 -4.73 -9.25
C ASP A 210 -9.58 -4.41 -8.14
N LEU A 211 -9.03 -3.20 -8.20
CA LEU A 211 -8.07 -2.62 -7.25
C LEU A 211 -8.73 -1.57 -6.34
N SER A 212 -10.04 -1.59 -6.19
CA SER A 212 -10.75 -0.64 -5.32
C SER A 212 -10.20 -0.68 -3.89
N SER A 213 -9.87 0.50 -3.35
CA SER A 213 -9.29 0.72 -2.02
C SER A 213 -7.91 0.06 -1.80
N ASN A 214 -7.16 -0.23 -2.86
CA ASN A 214 -5.84 -0.85 -2.76
C ASN A 214 -4.77 0.17 -2.33
N PRO A 215 -4.23 0.10 -1.10
CA PRO A 215 -3.24 1.05 -0.60
C PRO A 215 -1.81 0.73 -1.08
N GLY A 216 -1.64 -0.33 -1.86
CA GLY A 216 -0.35 -0.89 -2.21
C GLY A 216 0.07 -2.06 -1.33
N GLY A 217 1.37 -2.22 -1.14
CA GLY A 217 1.98 -3.29 -0.36
C GLY A 217 3.28 -3.79 -0.97
N ASP A 218 3.45 -5.10 -1.10
CA ASP A 218 4.67 -5.72 -1.63
C ASP A 218 4.77 -5.54 -3.16
N VAL A 219 5.88 -4.98 -3.60
CA VAL A 219 6.14 -4.79 -5.05
C VAL A 219 6.37 -6.13 -5.77
N ILE A 220 6.82 -7.17 -5.05
CA ILE A 220 7.03 -8.51 -5.63
C ILE A 220 5.69 -9.06 -6.10
N TYR A 221 4.65 -8.96 -5.28
CA TYR A 221 3.30 -9.37 -5.68
C TYR A 221 2.81 -8.58 -6.91
N ALA A 222 3.06 -7.27 -6.96
CA ALA A 222 2.68 -6.44 -8.11
C ALA A 222 3.44 -6.85 -9.39
N PHE A 223 4.74 -7.14 -9.30
CA PHE A 223 5.53 -7.62 -10.43
C PHE A 223 5.10 -9.01 -10.90
N ASP A 224 4.86 -9.91 -9.95
CA ASP A 224 4.43 -11.27 -10.28
C ASP A 224 3.07 -11.28 -10.98
N LEU A 225 2.09 -10.57 -10.41
CA LEU A 225 0.76 -10.46 -11.02
C LEU A 225 0.84 -9.88 -12.44
N PHE A 226 1.70 -8.88 -12.68
CA PHE A 226 1.95 -8.38 -14.04
C PHE A 226 2.50 -9.47 -14.95
N LYS A 227 3.45 -10.28 -14.48
CA LYS A 227 4.05 -11.38 -15.25
C LYS A 227 3.05 -12.47 -15.57
N LEU A 228 2.07 -12.72 -14.73
CA LEU A 228 0.99 -13.67 -15.00
C LEU A 228 0.06 -13.19 -16.14
N PHE A 229 -0.09 -11.89 -16.35
CA PHE A 229 -0.84 -11.35 -17.50
C PHE A 229 0.03 -11.14 -18.74
N PHE A 230 1.29 -10.76 -18.58
CA PHE A 230 2.22 -10.44 -19.66
C PHE A 230 3.56 -11.20 -19.51
N PRO A 231 3.57 -12.53 -19.71
CA PRO A 231 4.74 -13.39 -19.43
C PRO A 231 5.98 -12.97 -20.23
N ASN A 232 5.81 -12.46 -21.45
CA ASN A 232 6.90 -12.08 -22.36
C ASN A 232 7.36 -10.62 -22.18
N LYS A 233 6.82 -9.90 -21.19
CA LYS A 233 7.18 -8.50 -20.93
C LYS A 233 8.03 -8.38 -19.68
N THR A 234 9.00 -7.47 -19.72
CA THR A 234 9.79 -7.12 -18.54
C THR A 234 9.04 -6.06 -17.73
N PRO A 235 8.82 -6.27 -16.42
CA PRO A 235 8.27 -5.25 -15.55
C PRO A 235 9.13 -3.99 -15.63
N TYR A 236 8.51 -2.85 -15.86
CA TYR A 236 9.21 -1.57 -15.91
C TYR A 236 8.90 -0.76 -14.66
N TRP A 237 9.94 -0.49 -13.89
CA TRP A 237 9.87 0.37 -12.72
C TRP A 237 11.14 1.22 -12.68
N SER A 238 11.01 2.51 -12.94
CA SER A 238 12.12 3.45 -12.89
C SER A 238 12.03 4.30 -11.65
N THR A 239 13.09 4.34 -10.86
CA THR A 239 13.17 5.12 -9.63
C THR A 239 14.46 5.90 -9.54
N ARG A 240 14.48 6.95 -8.71
CA ARG A 240 15.69 7.66 -8.29
C ARG A 240 15.60 7.98 -6.81
N PHE A 241 16.74 7.96 -6.15
CA PHE A 241 16.90 8.50 -4.81
C PHE A 241 17.46 9.92 -4.89
N ARG A 242 17.20 10.71 -3.84
CA ARG A 242 17.99 11.90 -3.60
C ARG A 242 19.44 11.47 -3.31
N ALA A 243 20.42 12.02 -4.04
CA ALA A 243 21.85 11.74 -3.80
C ALA A 243 22.29 12.52 -2.54
N HIS A 244 21.85 12.04 -1.37
CA HIS A 244 22.16 12.61 -0.06
C HIS A 244 23.42 11.97 0.50
N GLU A 245 24.25 12.76 1.20
CA GLU A 245 25.53 12.29 1.71
C GLU A 245 25.39 11.14 2.74
N ALA A 246 24.40 11.20 3.62
CA ALA A 246 24.13 10.11 4.55
C ALA A 246 23.84 8.80 3.80
N LEU A 247 23.00 8.84 2.76
CA LEU A 247 22.70 7.66 1.96
C LEU A 247 23.97 7.10 1.29
N ARG A 248 24.85 7.96 0.76
CA ARG A 248 26.12 7.55 0.17
C ARG A 248 27.04 6.85 1.17
N LEU A 249 27.11 7.34 2.41
CA LEU A 249 27.89 6.72 3.48
C LEU A 249 27.29 5.39 3.92
N ILE A 250 25.97 5.32 4.07
CA ILE A 250 25.24 4.09 4.38
C ILE A 250 25.52 3.02 3.31
N GLU A 251 25.47 3.39 2.04
CA GLU A 251 25.73 2.44 0.94
C GLU A 251 27.22 2.04 0.86
N LYS A 252 28.14 2.94 1.19
CA LYS A 252 29.57 2.60 1.27
C LYS A 252 29.81 1.49 2.30
N VAL A 253 29.15 1.56 3.45
CA VAL A 253 29.20 0.50 4.46
C VAL A 253 28.58 -0.78 3.91
N GLY A 254 27.36 -0.71 3.35
CA GLY A 254 26.68 -1.87 2.78
C GLY A 254 27.48 -2.58 1.68
N TYR A 255 28.22 -1.83 0.86
CA TYR A 255 29.09 -2.39 -0.17
C TYR A 255 30.36 -3.05 0.40
N SER A 256 30.85 -2.55 1.53
CA SER A 256 32.08 -3.03 2.17
C SER A 256 31.87 -4.27 3.04
N VAL A 257 30.62 -4.59 3.39
CA VAL A 257 30.29 -5.77 4.22
C VAL A 257 30.43 -7.04 3.39
N PRO A 258 31.18 -8.07 3.87
CA PRO A 258 31.35 -9.31 3.15
C PRO A 258 30.05 -10.03 2.86
N GLU A 259 29.95 -10.62 1.66
CA GLU A 259 28.82 -11.46 1.27
C GLU A 259 28.68 -12.63 2.25
N GLY A 260 27.50 -12.79 2.85
CA GLY A 260 27.23 -13.85 3.83
C GLY A 260 27.41 -13.45 5.30
N SER A 261 27.75 -12.21 5.62
CA SER A 261 27.68 -11.75 7.00
C SER A 261 26.22 -11.79 7.49
N HIS A 262 25.97 -12.55 8.56
CA HIS A 262 24.63 -12.92 9.03
C HIS A 262 23.88 -11.79 9.76
N ASN A 263 24.18 -10.53 9.47
CA ASN A 263 23.52 -9.44 10.16
C ASN A 263 22.18 -9.10 9.47
N VAL A 264 21.09 -9.10 10.23
CA VAL A 264 19.75 -8.68 9.82
C VAL A 264 19.77 -7.29 9.14
N THR A 265 20.74 -6.48 9.52
CA THR A 265 21.05 -5.16 8.97
C THR A 265 21.36 -5.20 7.48
N PHE A 266 22.06 -6.24 6.99
CA PHE A 266 22.40 -6.35 5.57
C PHE A 266 21.15 -6.46 4.67
N ALA A 267 20.15 -7.23 5.07
CA ALA A 267 18.89 -7.32 4.36
C ALA A 267 18.13 -5.96 4.34
N SER A 268 18.30 -5.15 5.38
CA SER A 268 17.73 -3.80 5.46
C SER A 268 18.51 -2.80 4.61
N LEU A 269 19.85 -2.90 4.58
CA LEU A 269 20.72 -2.08 3.73
C LEU A 269 20.51 -2.36 2.24
N ALA A 270 20.32 -3.62 1.86
CA ALA A 270 20.00 -4.00 0.48
C ALA A 270 18.71 -3.36 -0.04
N ARG A 271 17.80 -2.92 0.86
CA ARG A 271 16.59 -2.18 0.47
C ARG A 271 16.84 -0.71 0.14
N VAL A 272 17.90 -0.13 0.67
CA VAL A 272 18.24 1.28 0.45
C VAL A 272 19.45 1.47 -0.48
N GLY A 273 20.28 0.44 -0.71
CA GLY A 273 21.54 0.52 -1.44
C GLY A 273 21.47 0.11 -2.90
N PHE A 274 22.51 0.52 -3.68
CA PHE A 274 22.63 0.18 -5.11
C PHE A 274 22.95 -1.30 -5.36
N TYR A 275 23.45 -2.04 -4.37
CA TYR A 275 23.87 -3.45 -4.45
C TYR A 275 22.68 -4.30 -4.88
N GLY A 276 21.68 -4.29 -4.99
CA GLY A 276 20.56 -5.10 -5.50
C GLY A 276 19.79 -4.37 -6.61
N LEU A 277 20.40 -3.36 -7.22
CA LEU A 277 19.74 -2.53 -8.21
C LEU A 277 20.29 -2.76 -9.62
N LYS A 278 19.40 -2.66 -10.57
CA LYS A 278 19.67 -2.62 -12.01
C LYS A 278 19.09 -1.34 -12.63
N THR A 279 19.46 -1.10 -13.87
CA THR A 279 18.73 -0.12 -14.70
C THR A 279 17.25 -0.53 -14.83
N PRO A 280 16.33 0.40 -15.08
CA PRO A 280 14.89 0.10 -15.17
C PRO A 280 14.53 -0.96 -16.22
N SER A 281 15.38 -1.13 -17.25
CA SER A 281 15.24 -2.18 -18.29
C SER A 281 15.75 -3.56 -17.88
N GLN A 282 16.28 -3.73 -16.67
CA GLN A 282 16.86 -4.97 -16.13
C GLN A 282 18.11 -5.51 -16.86
N ASN A 283 18.68 -4.73 -17.76
CA ASN A 283 19.77 -5.19 -18.65
C ASN A 283 21.20 -4.82 -18.16
N TYR A 284 21.30 -4.04 -17.07
CA TYR A 284 22.60 -3.59 -16.58
C TYR A 284 22.58 -3.42 -15.06
N THR A 285 23.65 -3.88 -14.42
CA THR A 285 23.90 -3.71 -12.97
C THR A 285 24.98 -2.65 -12.78
N PHE A 286 24.77 -1.71 -11.87
CA PHE A 286 25.75 -0.66 -11.55
C PHE A 286 27.04 -1.28 -10.98
N LYS A 287 28.18 -0.74 -11.37
CA LYS A 287 29.50 -1.30 -11.04
C LYS A 287 30.19 -0.59 -9.88
N SER A 288 29.79 0.65 -9.60
CA SER A 288 30.36 1.43 -8.51
C SER A 288 29.38 2.46 -7.96
N LEU A 289 29.71 2.97 -6.75
CA LEU A 289 28.98 4.08 -6.14
C LEU A 289 29.03 5.34 -7.01
N GLU A 290 30.18 5.61 -7.64
CA GLU A 290 30.36 6.80 -8.50
C GLU A 290 29.43 6.73 -9.72
N GLU A 291 29.27 5.56 -10.33
CA GLU A 291 28.36 5.37 -11.43
C GLU A 291 26.91 5.60 -11.00
N PHE A 292 26.54 5.10 -9.82
CA PHE A 292 25.18 5.23 -9.30
C PHE A 292 24.85 6.65 -8.84
N TYR A 293 25.75 7.29 -8.10
CA TYR A 293 25.54 8.66 -7.58
C TYR A 293 25.82 9.77 -8.59
N GLY A 294 26.55 9.49 -9.63
CA GLY A 294 26.75 10.42 -10.72
C GLY A 294 27.88 11.41 -10.59
N PRO A 295 27.69 12.53 -11.30
CA PRO A 295 26.68 13.59 -11.09
C PRO A 295 25.42 13.46 -11.97
N HIS A 296 24.27 13.22 -11.36
CA HIS A 296 22.97 13.25 -12.03
C HIS A 296 22.12 14.41 -11.48
N ASN A 297 21.91 15.45 -12.29
CA ASN A 297 21.07 16.58 -11.90
C ASN A 297 19.70 16.48 -12.57
N VAL A 298 18.65 16.37 -11.74
CA VAL A 298 17.26 16.28 -12.19
C VAL A 298 16.48 17.40 -11.52
N LEU A 299 15.91 18.30 -12.31
CA LEU A 299 15.15 19.48 -11.85
C LEU A 299 15.91 20.32 -10.78
N GLY A 300 17.23 20.46 -10.96
CA GLY A 300 18.09 21.22 -10.03
C GLY A 300 18.50 20.47 -8.76
N ALA A 301 18.10 19.22 -8.60
CA ALA A 301 18.49 18.38 -7.48
C ALA A 301 19.51 17.32 -7.86
N LYS A 302 20.43 17.00 -6.94
CA LYS A 302 21.33 15.86 -7.09
C LYS A 302 20.55 14.59 -6.85
N MET A 303 20.45 13.72 -7.84
CA MET A 303 19.75 12.44 -7.78
C MET A 303 20.71 11.29 -8.11
N THR A 304 20.32 10.07 -7.82
CA THR A 304 21.02 8.87 -8.30
C THR A 304 20.73 8.61 -9.78
N ALA A 305 21.43 7.68 -10.40
CA ALA A 305 21.02 7.11 -11.68
C ALA A 305 19.59 6.54 -11.60
N ALA A 306 18.90 6.51 -12.74
CA ALA A 306 17.61 5.80 -12.82
C ALA A 306 17.82 4.30 -12.59
N ASN A 307 17.07 3.73 -11.65
CA ASN A 307 17.29 2.38 -11.16
C ASN A 307 15.98 1.63 -10.91
N SER A 308 16.08 0.33 -10.74
CA SER A 308 15.01 -0.60 -10.38
C SER A 308 15.59 -1.71 -9.51
N LEU A 309 14.75 -2.45 -8.80
CA LEU A 309 15.18 -3.68 -8.13
C LEU A 309 15.72 -4.69 -9.16
N ASN A 310 16.72 -5.46 -8.78
CA ASN A 310 17.19 -6.61 -9.57
C ASN A 310 16.20 -7.76 -9.38
N LEU A 311 15.33 -7.96 -10.36
CA LEU A 311 14.25 -8.94 -10.28
C LEU A 311 14.78 -10.38 -10.20
N ASP A 312 15.95 -10.67 -10.80
CA ASP A 312 16.57 -11.99 -10.68
C ASP A 312 17.07 -12.29 -9.26
N LEU A 313 17.50 -11.25 -8.53
CA LEU A 313 18.02 -11.39 -7.17
C LEU A 313 16.90 -11.57 -6.14
N ILE A 314 15.76 -10.90 -6.34
CA ILE A 314 14.66 -10.90 -5.35
C ILE A 314 13.61 -11.97 -5.61
N SER A 315 13.62 -12.60 -6.79
CA SER A 315 12.67 -13.67 -7.17
C SER A 315 13.17 -15.03 -6.69
N ASN A 316 12.31 -15.77 -6.01
CA ASN A 316 12.52 -17.15 -5.57
C ASN A 316 11.17 -17.87 -5.37
N GLU A 317 11.19 -19.15 -4.99
CA GLU A 317 9.95 -19.94 -4.80
C GLU A 317 8.98 -19.37 -3.75
N GLU A 318 9.48 -18.72 -2.69
CA GLU A 318 8.64 -18.09 -1.64
C GLU A 318 8.12 -16.72 -2.04
N LYS A 319 8.84 -16.05 -2.93
CA LYS A 319 8.56 -14.72 -3.46
C LYS A 319 8.67 -14.73 -4.98
N PRO A 320 7.76 -15.41 -5.66
CA PRO A 320 7.87 -15.61 -7.09
C PRO A 320 7.70 -14.31 -7.87
N ILE A 321 8.52 -14.14 -8.91
CA ILE A 321 8.29 -13.25 -10.04
C ILE A 321 8.54 -14.11 -11.28
N HIS A 322 7.47 -14.60 -11.91
CA HIS A 322 7.56 -15.57 -12.99
C HIS A 322 8.40 -15.05 -14.16
N GLY A 323 9.42 -15.84 -14.52
CA GLY A 323 10.40 -15.50 -15.57
C GLY A 323 11.63 -14.75 -15.07
N PHE A 324 11.83 -14.65 -13.73
CA PHE A 324 13.02 -14.10 -13.11
C PHE A 324 13.59 -15.02 -12.03
N GLY A 325 14.91 -14.93 -11.78
CA GLY A 325 15.60 -15.85 -10.90
C GLY A 325 15.42 -17.28 -11.38
N ASP A 326 15.12 -18.18 -10.45
CA ASP A 326 14.88 -19.61 -10.76
C ASP A 326 13.39 -19.91 -11.04
N VAL A 327 12.50 -18.90 -10.96
CA VAL A 327 11.06 -19.05 -11.18
C VAL A 327 10.72 -18.97 -12.66
N LYS A 328 10.25 -20.08 -13.24
CA LYS A 328 9.91 -20.15 -14.66
C LYS A 328 8.60 -19.39 -14.95
N PRO A 329 8.43 -18.89 -16.20
CA PRO A 329 7.12 -18.40 -16.62
C PRO A 329 6.05 -19.48 -16.49
N GLU A 330 4.87 -19.13 -15.98
CA GLU A 330 3.74 -20.07 -15.86
C GLU A 330 3.20 -20.48 -17.24
N TRP A 331 3.09 -19.51 -18.14
CA TRP A 331 2.70 -19.70 -19.54
C TRP A 331 3.52 -18.83 -20.47
N THR A 332 3.49 -19.19 -21.78
CA THR A 332 4.29 -18.52 -22.81
C THR A 332 3.55 -17.41 -23.55
N THR A 333 2.23 -17.37 -23.44
CA THR A 333 1.37 -16.38 -24.12
C THR A 333 0.45 -15.70 -23.10
N PRO A 334 0.13 -14.41 -23.27
CA PRO A 334 -0.84 -13.75 -22.42
C PRO A 334 -2.18 -14.49 -22.39
N PRO A 335 -2.77 -14.74 -21.20
CA PRO A 335 -4.06 -15.43 -21.08
C PRO A 335 -5.25 -14.61 -21.60
N PHE A 336 -5.11 -13.28 -21.61
CA PHE A 336 -6.07 -12.31 -22.15
C PHE A 336 -5.35 -11.28 -23.00
N ALA A 337 -6.01 -10.76 -24.04
CA ALA A 337 -5.51 -9.62 -24.80
C ALA A 337 -5.60 -8.33 -23.95
N PRO A 338 -4.69 -7.35 -24.12
CA PRO A 338 -4.71 -6.12 -23.33
C PRO A 338 -6.05 -5.37 -23.40
N GLU A 339 -6.68 -5.33 -24.57
CA GLU A 339 -7.99 -4.70 -24.79
C GLU A 339 -9.16 -5.39 -24.08
N ASP A 340 -8.97 -6.64 -23.70
CA ASP A 340 -9.93 -7.48 -22.97
C ASP A 340 -9.67 -7.47 -21.45
N ILE A 341 -8.68 -6.70 -21.00
CA ILE A 341 -8.40 -6.46 -19.58
C ILE A 341 -8.82 -5.04 -19.20
N LEU A 342 -9.48 -4.91 -18.06
CA LEU A 342 -9.90 -3.63 -17.50
C LEU A 342 -9.51 -3.53 -16.04
N ILE A 343 -8.82 -2.46 -15.65
CA ILE A 343 -8.54 -2.16 -14.26
C ILE A 343 -9.60 -1.19 -13.71
N ILE A 344 -10.19 -1.54 -12.57
CA ILE A 344 -11.12 -0.68 -11.81
C ILE A 344 -10.42 -0.20 -10.55
N THR A 345 -10.57 1.09 -10.21
CA THR A 345 -10.15 1.66 -8.95
C THR A 345 -11.19 2.66 -8.43
N ASP A 346 -11.05 3.05 -7.18
CA ASP A 346 -11.75 4.20 -6.57
C ASP A 346 -10.81 5.40 -6.38
N GLY A 347 -9.68 5.42 -7.07
CA GLY A 347 -8.63 6.43 -6.93
C GLY A 347 -7.68 6.22 -5.76
N ALA A 348 -8.02 5.36 -4.80
CA ALA A 348 -7.16 5.10 -3.62
C ALA A 348 -5.92 4.23 -3.92
N CYS A 349 -5.68 3.90 -5.16
CA CYS A 349 -4.52 3.12 -5.63
C CYS A 349 -3.21 3.84 -5.28
N SER A 350 -2.43 3.27 -4.35
CA SER A 350 -1.21 3.86 -3.77
C SER A 350 -0.02 2.90 -3.84
N SER A 351 1.21 3.42 -3.79
CA SER A 351 2.46 2.65 -3.65
C SER A 351 2.62 1.58 -4.76
N SER A 352 2.64 0.28 -4.45
CA SER A 352 2.76 -0.79 -5.45
C SER A 352 1.55 -0.90 -6.40
N CYS A 353 0.37 -0.40 -6.00
CA CYS A 353 -0.80 -0.38 -6.87
C CYS A 353 -0.61 0.50 -8.12
N PRO A 354 -0.14 1.76 -8.06
CA PRO A 354 0.24 2.50 -9.26
C PRO A 354 1.36 1.83 -10.06
N ILE A 355 2.33 1.19 -9.42
CA ILE A 355 3.41 0.48 -10.13
C ILE A 355 2.81 -0.62 -11.02
N PHE A 356 1.93 -1.45 -10.46
CA PHE A 356 1.20 -2.46 -11.22
C PHE A 356 0.35 -1.85 -12.33
N THR A 357 -0.46 -0.85 -11.99
CA THR A 357 -1.38 -0.21 -12.95
C THR A 357 -0.64 0.45 -14.10
N GLU A 358 0.50 1.12 -13.85
CA GLU A 358 1.36 1.71 -14.87
C GLU A 358 1.90 0.64 -15.84
N MET A 359 2.42 -0.47 -15.30
CA MET A 359 2.92 -1.57 -16.14
C MET A 359 1.83 -2.13 -17.05
N MET A 360 0.63 -2.35 -16.52
CA MET A 360 -0.52 -2.81 -17.28
C MET A 360 -0.93 -1.83 -18.38
N LYS A 361 -0.92 -0.52 -18.08
CA LYS A 361 -1.22 0.55 -19.05
C LYS A 361 -0.19 0.62 -20.17
N TYR A 362 1.09 0.40 -19.89
CA TYR A 362 2.13 0.36 -20.93
C TYR A 362 1.89 -0.76 -21.96
N GLU A 363 1.17 -1.79 -21.58
CA GLU A 363 0.78 -2.87 -22.48
C GLU A 363 -0.60 -2.65 -23.14
N GLY A 364 -1.28 -1.53 -22.87
CA GLY A 364 -2.54 -1.13 -23.50
C GLY A 364 -3.80 -1.38 -22.65
N VAL A 365 -3.66 -1.85 -21.41
CA VAL A 365 -4.80 -2.06 -20.52
C VAL A 365 -5.43 -0.74 -20.12
N LYS A 366 -6.76 -0.67 -20.17
CA LYS A 366 -7.53 0.54 -19.82
C LYS A 366 -7.92 0.55 -18.35
N THR A 367 -8.17 1.77 -17.84
CA THR A 367 -8.57 1.99 -16.45
C THR A 367 -9.91 2.70 -16.35
N ILE A 368 -10.69 2.34 -15.35
CA ILE A 368 -11.89 3.06 -14.88
C ILE A 368 -11.66 3.51 -13.45
N SER A 369 -12.04 4.76 -13.14
CA SER A 369 -12.14 5.24 -11.76
C SER A 369 -13.60 5.45 -11.36
N PHE A 370 -13.94 5.03 -10.12
CA PHE A 370 -15.28 5.23 -9.54
C PHE A 370 -15.27 6.36 -8.52
N GLY A 371 -16.35 7.14 -8.49
CA GLY A 371 -16.62 8.12 -7.45
C GLY A 371 -15.97 9.49 -7.68
N GLY A 372 -15.30 10.00 -6.65
CA GLY A 372 -14.72 11.33 -6.58
C GLY A 372 -15.74 12.41 -6.18
N ARG A 373 -15.29 13.66 -6.15
CA ARG A 373 -16.11 14.82 -5.83
C ARG A 373 -17.29 14.95 -6.81
N PRO A 374 -18.44 15.49 -6.38
CA PRO A 374 -19.63 15.59 -7.21
C PRO A 374 -19.51 16.71 -8.27
N GLN A 375 -18.56 16.53 -9.18
CA GLN A 375 -18.27 17.43 -10.31
C GLN A 375 -17.98 16.61 -11.56
N TYR A 376 -18.32 17.15 -12.72
CA TYR A 376 -17.99 16.54 -14.01
C TYR A 376 -16.50 16.62 -14.31
N GLY A 377 -16.06 15.86 -15.31
CA GLY A 377 -14.68 15.80 -15.73
C GLY A 377 -13.93 14.55 -15.25
N PRO A 378 -12.64 14.48 -15.58
CA PRO A 378 -11.83 13.30 -15.33
C PRO A 378 -11.49 13.12 -13.83
N MET A 379 -11.06 11.92 -13.49
CA MET A 379 -10.49 11.53 -12.20
C MET A 379 -9.32 10.58 -12.45
N GLN A 380 -8.31 10.61 -11.61
CA GLN A 380 -7.20 9.67 -11.70
C GLN A 380 -7.61 8.28 -11.22
N ALA A 381 -7.13 7.24 -11.91
CA ALA A 381 -7.23 5.86 -11.39
C ALA A 381 -6.22 5.61 -10.27
N MET A 382 -5.08 6.29 -10.33
CA MET A 382 -3.96 6.19 -9.39
C MET A 382 -3.84 7.48 -8.59
N GLY A 383 -4.83 7.80 -7.79
CA GLY A 383 -4.91 9.05 -7.02
C GLY A 383 -4.26 8.97 -5.64
N GLY A 384 -3.74 7.82 -5.26
CA GLY A 384 -2.96 7.64 -4.05
C GLY A 384 -1.51 8.12 -4.19
N THR A 385 -0.62 7.66 -3.32
CA THR A 385 0.80 7.97 -3.40
C THR A 385 1.43 7.29 -4.60
N ARG A 386 1.87 8.06 -5.59
CA ARG A 386 2.57 7.58 -6.80
C ARG A 386 4.09 7.61 -6.67
N GLY A 387 4.63 7.94 -5.51
CA GLY A 387 6.05 7.73 -5.21
C GLY A 387 6.39 6.23 -5.22
N ALA A 388 7.62 5.90 -5.55
CA ALA A 388 8.02 4.51 -5.72
C ALA A 388 8.15 3.75 -4.39
N GLN A 389 8.41 4.45 -3.29
CA GLN A 389 8.54 3.83 -1.97
C GLN A 389 8.30 4.85 -0.86
N VAL A 390 7.35 4.53 0.00
CA VAL A 390 7.17 5.21 1.29
C VAL A 390 7.94 4.45 2.35
N MET A 391 8.68 5.17 3.20
CA MET A 391 9.46 4.59 4.29
C MET A 391 9.12 5.29 5.61
N PRO A 392 8.81 4.53 6.68
CA PRO A 392 8.68 5.09 8.02
C PRO A 392 10.00 5.72 8.49
N ALA A 393 9.94 6.86 9.17
CA ALA A 393 11.13 7.52 9.72
C ALA A 393 11.86 6.62 10.73
N GLU A 394 11.12 5.88 11.55
CA GLU A 394 11.67 4.88 12.47
C GLU A 394 12.54 3.83 11.75
N THR A 395 12.12 3.38 10.58
CA THR A 395 12.93 2.45 9.76
C THR A 395 14.24 3.10 9.32
N LEU A 396 14.21 4.37 8.91
CA LEU A 396 15.43 5.11 8.54
C LEU A 396 16.36 5.28 9.74
N MET A 397 15.83 5.59 10.92
CA MET A 397 16.59 5.68 12.16
C MET A 397 17.27 4.35 12.50
N THR A 398 16.50 3.25 12.51
CA THR A 398 17.01 1.91 12.79
C THR A 398 18.15 1.52 11.82
N ILE A 399 17.98 1.80 10.52
CA ILE A 399 19.02 1.53 9.52
C ILE A 399 20.27 2.37 9.82
N THR A 400 20.11 3.66 10.10
CA THR A 400 21.24 4.56 10.33
C THR A 400 22.03 4.17 11.59
N THR A 401 21.34 3.86 12.70
CA THR A 401 21.98 3.39 13.94
C THR A 401 22.77 2.10 13.71
N ALA A 402 22.14 1.11 13.09
CA ALA A 402 22.80 -0.16 12.81
C ALA A 402 24.01 -0.03 11.86
N VAL A 403 23.95 0.93 10.93
CA VAL A 403 25.09 1.22 10.04
C VAL A 403 26.23 1.91 10.79
N LEU A 404 25.93 2.84 11.69
CA LEU A 404 26.93 3.50 12.54
C LEU A 404 27.67 2.49 13.42
N GLU A 405 26.94 1.61 14.09
CA GLU A 405 27.50 0.54 14.91
C GLU A 405 28.43 -0.36 14.08
N MET A 406 27.94 -0.87 12.95
CA MET A 406 28.73 -1.75 12.06
C MET A 406 29.97 -1.02 11.49
N ALA A 407 29.80 0.24 11.07
CA ALA A 407 30.91 1.01 10.52
C ALA A 407 32.02 1.28 11.54
N ALA A 408 31.67 1.44 12.81
CA ALA A 408 32.61 1.61 13.91
C ALA A 408 33.29 0.28 14.29
N GLU A 409 32.54 -0.81 14.39
CA GLU A 409 33.08 -2.13 14.78
C GLU A 409 34.01 -2.72 13.71
N GLU A 410 33.68 -2.57 12.43
CA GLU A 410 34.41 -3.15 11.31
C GLU A 410 35.39 -2.16 10.61
N GLU A 411 35.51 -0.94 11.15
CA GLU A 411 36.37 0.13 10.60
C GLU A 411 36.08 0.44 9.11
N LEU A 412 34.82 0.40 8.69
CA LEU A 412 34.37 0.55 7.29
C LEU A 412 34.32 2.01 6.81
N LEU A 413 34.28 2.95 7.73
CA LEU A 413 34.32 4.39 7.47
C LEU A 413 35.54 5.00 8.17
N SER A 414 36.10 6.06 7.58
CA SER A 414 37.06 6.89 8.27
C SER A 414 36.42 7.63 9.44
N GLU A 415 37.22 8.04 10.44
CA GLU A 415 36.69 8.81 11.59
C GLU A 415 35.90 10.06 11.16
N SER A 416 36.36 10.76 10.13
CA SER A 416 35.65 11.93 9.58
C SER A 416 34.33 11.57 8.89
N GLU A 417 34.25 10.43 8.22
CA GLU A 417 33.01 9.95 7.59
C GLU A 417 32.02 9.46 8.65
N LEU A 418 32.51 8.81 9.71
CA LEU A 418 31.68 8.39 10.84
C LEU A 418 31.03 9.60 11.53
N GLN A 419 31.83 10.61 11.89
CA GLN A 419 31.34 11.86 12.47
C GLN A 419 30.34 12.58 11.54
N GLN A 420 30.58 12.53 10.23
CA GLN A 420 29.66 13.10 9.25
C GLN A 420 28.32 12.36 9.21
N LEU A 421 28.35 11.02 9.25
CA LEU A 421 27.12 10.22 9.27
C LEU A 421 26.34 10.44 10.59
N GLU A 422 27.02 10.49 11.73
CA GLU A 422 26.42 10.84 13.02
C GLU A 422 25.72 12.20 12.97
N ALA A 423 26.42 13.23 12.45
CA ALA A 423 25.85 14.58 12.33
C ALA A 423 24.65 14.69 11.38
N LEU A 424 24.54 13.78 10.44
CA LEU A 424 23.42 13.69 9.48
C LEU A 424 22.29 12.74 9.94
N SER A 425 22.53 12.01 11.02
CA SER A 425 21.54 11.10 11.61
C SER A 425 20.44 11.86 12.31
N PRO A 426 19.20 11.34 12.36
CA PRO A 426 18.15 11.92 13.18
C PRO A 426 18.59 11.95 14.64
N ALA A 427 18.24 13.03 15.35
CA ALA A 427 18.54 13.14 16.78
C ALA A 427 17.79 12.03 17.55
N GLU A 428 18.50 11.35 18.46
CA GLU A 428 17.90 10.32 19.33
C GLU A 428 16.81 10.95 20.23
N GLU A 429 17.04 12.17 20.69
CA GLU A 429 16.09 12.93 21.48
C GLU A 429 15.27 13.85 20.57
N SER A 430 14.12 13.38 20.12
CA SER A 430 13.12 14.22 19.47
C SER A 430 11.95 14.47 20.42
N PRO A 431 11.47 15.73 20.51
CA PRO A 431 10.28 16.03 21.32
C PRO A 431 9.00 15.42 20.74
N LEU A 432 9.07 14.78 19.58
CA LEU A 432 7.95 14.12 18.91
C LEU A 432 8.33 12.68 18.58
N GLN A 433 7.43 11.76 18.91
CA GLN A 433 7.58 10.37 18.49
C GLN A 433 7.40 10.29 16.97
N TYR A 434 8.39 9.70 16.27
CA TYR A 434 8.36 9.53 14.81
C TYR A 434 7.48 8.38 14.33
N GLY A 435 6.79 7.65 15.19
CA GLY A 435 6.12 6.39 14.89
C GLY A 435 5.09 6.43 13.75
N SER A 436 4.59 7.62 13.39
CA SER A 436 3.67 7.80 12.26
C SER A 436 4.24 8.64 11.13
N LEU A 437 5.46 9.18 11.27
CA LEU A 437 6.10 9.97 10.22
C LEU A 437 6.57 9.04 9.09
N GLN A 438 6.17 9.37 7.88
CA GLN A 438 6.59 8.66 6.67
C GLN A 438 7.14 9.64 5.64
N VAL A 439 8.14 9.19 4.89
CA VAL A 439 8.72 9.96 3.79
C VAL A 439 8.60 9.19 2.48
N ASN A 440 8.41 9.90 1.38
CA ASN A 440 8.56 9.32 0.05
C ASN A 440 10.06 9.21 -0.25
N PHE A 441 10.61 8.00 -0.05
CA PHE A 441 12.06 7.76 -0.03
C PHE A 441 12.67 7.74 -1.42
N ARG A 442 11.93 7.29 -2.44
CA ARG A 442 12.37 7.32 -3.83
C ARG A 442 11.24 7.75 -4.76
N ASP A 443 11.59 8.55 -5.77
CA ASP A 443 10.66 8.97 -6.80
C ASP A 443 10.48 7.87 -7.87
N GLY A 444 9.25 7.73 -8.37
CA GLY A 444 8.94 6.89 -9.52
C GLY A 444 8.84 7.71 -10.81
N TYR A 445 9.25 7.13 -11.94
CA TYR A 445 9.26 7.78 -13.26
C TYR A 445 8.56 6.94 -14.31
N SER A 446 7.88 7.61 -15.24
CA SER A 446 7.19 6.95 -16.35
C SER A 446 8.18 6.32 -17.34
N LYS A 447 7.81 5.18 -17.92
CA LYS A 447 8.50 4.58 -19.10
C LYS A 447 8.53 5.52 -20.30
N LEU A 448 7.56 6.43 -20.39
CA LEU A 448 7.46 7.40 -21.48
C LEU A 448 8.38 8.62 -21.27
N ASP A 449 8.82 8.86 -20.04
CA ASP A 449 9.84 9.86 -19.71
C ASP A 449 11.23 9.20 -19.77
N LYS A 450 11.82 9.21 -20.96
CA LYS A 450 13.08 8.51 -21.24
C LYS A 450 14.26 8.97 -20.37
N ASP A 451 14.21 10.22 -19.94
CA ASP A 451 15.27 10.82 -19.12
C ASP A 451 14.98 10.67 -17.61
N SER A 452 13.79 10.15 -17.26
CA SER A 452 13.32 10.03 -15.87
C SER A 452 13.48 11.35 -15.11
N VAL A 453 12.84 12.40 -15.62
CA VAL A 453 12.96 13.78 -15.10
C VAL A 453 11.77 14.15 -14.22
N MET A 454 10.53 13.83 -14.68
CA MET A 454 9.32 14.23 -13.97
C MET A 454 8.82 13.11 -13.05
N PRO A 455 8.90 13.27 -11.72
CA PRO A 455 8.35 12.28 -10.79
C PRO A 455 6.84 12.10 -10.97
N LEU A 456 6.40 10.85 -10.96
CA LEU A 456 5.00 10.48 -11.23
C LEU A 456 3.99 11.10 -10.26
N GLN A 457 4.39 11.40 -9.03
CA GLN A 457 3.52 12.08 -8.05
C GLN A 457 3.14 13.51 -8.47
N PHE A 458 3.84 14.11 -9.43
CA PHE A 458 3.54 15.43 -9.97
C PHE A 458 2.84 15.39 -11.33
N VAL A 459 2.55 14.19 -11.84
CA VAL A 459 1.87 14.00 -13.13
C VAL A 459 0.40 13.66 -12.89
N TYR A 460 -0.50 14.55 -13.35
CA TYR A 460 -1.92 14.22 -13.38
C TYR A 460 -2.22 13.30 -14.56
N GLU A 461 -2.74 12.11 -14.26
CA GLU A 461 -3.03 11.10 -15.27
C GLU A 461 -4.45 10.55 -15.09
N PRO A 462 -5.40 11.01 -15.93
CA PRO A 462 -6.78 10.58 -15.80
C PRO A 462 -6.97 9.11 -16.16
N ALA A 463 -7.96 8.48 -15.54
CA ALA A 463 -8.49 7.21 -16.00
C ALA A 463 -9.13 7.35 -17.38
N HIS A 464 -9.20 6.28 -18.16
CA HIS A 464 -9.84 6.28 -19.47
C HIS A 464 -11.36 6.54 -19.40
N CYS A 465 -11.95 6.30 -18.23
CA CYS A 465 -13.36 6.57 -17.96
C CYS A 465 -13.56 6.80 -16.45
N ARG A 466 -14.46 7.69 -16.11
CA ARG A 466 -14.93 7.88 -14.74
C ARG A 466 -16.40 7.53 -14.64
N LEU A 467 -16.79 6.87 -13.56
CA LEU A 467 -18.18 6.61 -13.20
C LEU A 467 -18.44 7.11 -11.78
N PHE A 468 -19.62 7.70 -11.55
CA PHE A 468 -20.05 7.97 -10.18
C PHE A 468 -20.54 6.70 -9.50
N TYR A 469 -20.30 6.58 -8.20
CA TYR A 469 -20.93 5.55 -7.39
C TYR A 469 -22.43 5.79 -7.28
N THR A 470 -23.20 4.74 -7.45
CA THR A 470 -24.58 4.66 -6.99
C THR A 470 -24.63 4.01 -5.61
N LEU A 471 -25.74 4.15 -4.87
CA LEU A 471 -25.94 3.44 -3.61
C LEU A 471 -25.81 1.92 -3.80
N GLU A 472 -26.32 1.42 -4.91
CA GLU A 472 -26.24 0.00 -5.26
C GLU A 472 -24.78 -0.45 -5.44
N ASN A 473 -23.95 0.31 -6.17
CA ASN A 473 -22.52 -0.02 -6.37
C ASN A 473 -21.75 -0.07 -5.03
N VAL A 474 -22.09 0.81 -4.09
CA VAL A 474 -21.45 0.82 -2.76
C VAL A 474 -21.87 -0.40 -1.94
N LEU A 475 -23.13 -0.80 -2.01
CA LEU A 475 -23.65 -1.91 -1.21
C LEU A 475 -23.39 -3.29 -1.85
N GLN A 476 -23.31 -3.35 -3.18
CA GLN A 476 -23.12 -4.56 -3.99
C GLN A 476 -22.04 -4.33 -5.05
N PRO A 477 -20.75 -4.53 -4.74
CA PRO A 477 -19.64 -4.24 -5.65
C PRO A 477 -19.74 -4.87 -7.04
N ALA A 478 -20.39 -6.04 -7.17
CA ALA A 478 -20.61 -6.68 -8.47
C ALA A 478 -21.40 -5.79 -9.46
N THR A 479 -22.24 -4.89 -8.96
CA THR A 479 -22.96 -3.94 -9.84
C THR A 479 -22.03 -2.85 -10.38
N ALA A 480 -20.93 -2.52 -9.69
CA ALA A 480 -19.89 -1.66 -10.23
C ALA A 480 -19.16 -2.34 -11.38
N TRP A 481 -18.88 -3.67 -11.30
CA TRP A 481 -18.31 -4.42 -12.40
C TRP A 481 -19.22 -4.40 -13.64
N SER A 482 -20.52 -4.60 -13.45
CA SER A 482 -21.52 -4.47 -14.53
C SER A 482 -21.51 -3.09 -15.17
N ALA A 483 -21.46 -2.03 -14.36
CA ALA A 483 -21.38 -0.65 -14.86
C ALA A 483 -20.09 -0.41 -15.66
N ALA A 484 -18.97 -0.94 -15.21
CA ALA A 484 -17.68 -0.84 -15.89
C ALA A 484 -17.67 -1.57 -17.25
N VAL A 485 -18.20 -2.81 -17.30
CA VAL A 485 -18.37 -3.56 -18.56
C VAL A 485 -19.21 -2.76 -19.57
N LYS A 486 -20.34 -2.23 -19.14
CA LYS A 486 -21.21 -1.42 -19.99
C LYS A 486 -20.51 -0.16 -20.49
N ALA A 487 -19.74 0.53 -19.64
CA ALA A 487 -19.05 1.76 -20.02
C ALA A 487 -17.89 1.54 -20.98
N MET A 488 -17.12 0.46 -20.81
CA MET A 488 -15.88 0.25 -21.59
C MET A 488 -16.03 -0.66 -22.79
N TRP A 489 -16.86 -1.68 -22.70
CA TRP A 489 -17.08 -2.66 -23.78
C TRP A 489 -18.50 -2.65 -24.34
N GLY A 490 -19.40 -1.88 -23.78
CA GLY A 490 -20.78 -1.72 -24.21
C GLY A 490 -21.09 -0.30 -24.68
N SER A 491 -22.36 0.09 -24.51
CA SER A 491 -22.91 1.39 -24.90
C SER A 491 -23.09 2.37 -23.72
N GLY A 492 -22.51 2.08 -22.55
CA GLY A 492 -22.62 2.94 -21.38
C GLY A 492 -21.76 4.19 -21.48
N ASP A 493 -22.20 5.25 -20.81
CA ASP A 493 -21.51 6.52 -20.81
C ASP A 493 -20.60 6.68 -19.58
N CYS A 494 -19.45 7.32 -19.79
CA CYS A 494 -18.63 7.84 -18.71
C CYS A 494 -19.21 9.17 -18.21
N VAL A 495 -18.79 9.61 -17.03
CA VAL A 495 -19.10 10.97 -16.55
C VAL A 495 -18.70 11.99 -17.63
N ALA A 496 -19.56 12.97 -17.87
CA ALA A 496 -19.34 13.96 -18.92
C ALA A 496 -17.95 14.63 -18.83
N GLY A 497 -17.22 14.62 -19.94
CA GLY A 497 -15.86 15.14 -20.04
C GLY A 497 -14.78 14.25 -19.41
N SER A 498 -15.06 12.99 -19.08
CA SER A 498 -14.10 12.06 -18.48
C SER A 498 -13.67 10.91 -19.39
N ARG A 499 -14.25 10.73 -20.56
CA ARG A 499 -13.82 9.70 -21.51
C ARG A 499 -12.60 10.19 -22.27
N MET A 500 -11.49 9.42 -22.21
CA MET A 500 -10.24 9.67 -22.93
C MET A 500 -10.17 8.84 -24.22
#